data_bfeddaa5d18fd8023575e674db24094d
#
_entry.id   bfeddaa5d18fd8023575e674db24094d
#
_cell.length_a   1.000
_cell.length_b   1.000
_cell.length_c   1.000
_cell.angle_alpha   90.00
_cell.angle_beta   90.00
_cell.angle_gamma   90.00
#
_symmetry.space_group_name_H-M   'P 1'
#
loop_
_entity.id
_entity.type
_entity.pdbx_description
1 polymer ?
#
loop_
_entity_poly.entity_id
_entity_poly.type
_entity_poly.pdbx_seq_one_letter_code
_entity_poly.pdbx_strand_id
1 'polypeptide(L)'
;MAVNLKLTRAIKDRIVQNFQLNGSVLLINFVDGSMMAVTIAKCNSPPLQEGARIRQISEDQTKLLFECEDHSTLDVTIVDPGNSVIFRDKNNQVEYLG
;
A
#
# COMPACT_ATOMS: atom_id res chain seq x y z
N MET A 1 14.04 0.18 9.02
CA MET A 1 12.62 -0.14 8.81
C MET A 1 12.36 -1.62 9.04
N ALA A 2 11.30 -1.94 9.72
CA ALA A 2 10.90 -3.32 9.94
C ALA A 2 9.82 -3.73 8.93
N VAL A 3 9.89 -4.98 8.46
CA VAL A 3 8.86 -5.51 7.56
C VAL A 3 7.54 -5.66 8.33
N ASN A 4 6.46 -5.14 7.75
CA ASN A 4 5.12 -5.38 8.26
C ASN A 4 4.61 -6.71 7.69
N LEU A 5 4.80 -7.78 8.44
CA LEU A 5 4.48 -9.12 7.97
C LEU A 5 2.98 -9.32 7.74
N LYS A 6 2.15 -8.76 8.60
CA LYS A 6 0.70 -8.93 8.49
C LYS A 6 0.16 -8.27 7.23
N LEU A 7 0.56 -7.03 6.96
CA LEU A 7 0.15 -6.31 5.75
C LEU A 7 0.77 -6.94 4.51
N THR A 8 2.03 -7.34 4.58
CA THR A 8 2.71 -8.00 3.47
C THR A 8 1.98 -9.28 3.06
N ARG A 9 1.57 -10.09 4.03
CA ARG A 9 0.82 -11.33 3.75
C ARG A 9 -0.55 -11.04 3.15
N ALA A 10 -1.21 -9.97 3.59
CA ALA A 10 -2.54 -9.61 3.09
C ALA A 10 -2.51 -9.24 1.60
N ILE A 11 -1.44 -8.57 1.14
CA ILE A 11 -1.35 -8.07 -0.23
C ILE A 11 -0.47 -8.91 -1.15
N LYS A 12 0.21 -9.92 -0.61
CA LYS A 12 1.14 -10.74 -1.39
C LYS A 12 0.46 -11.34 -2.62
N ASP A 13 1.17 -11.33 -3.74
CA ASP A 13 0.75 -11.88 -5.04
C ASP A 13 -0.41 -11.11 -5.69
N ARG A 14 -0.78 -9.95 -5.16
CA ARG A 14 -1.77 -9.10 -5.80
C ARG A 14 -1.07 -8.17 -6.79
N ILE A 15 -1.74 -7.90 -7.90
CA ILE A 15 -1.19 -7.10 -9.00
C ILE A 15 -1.88 -5.75 -8.99
N VAL A 16 -1.11 -4.69 -9.03
CA VAL A 16 -1.63 -3.31 -9.07
C VAL A 16 -2.32 -3.06 -10.41
N GLN A 17 -3.59 -2.69 -10.37
CA GLN A 17 -4.33 -2.28 -11.54
C GLN A 17 -4.18 -0.79 -11.78
N ASN A 18 -4.41 0.02 -10.76
CA ASN A 18 -4.20 1.45 -10.86
C ASN A 18 -3.86 2.05 -9.51
N PHE A 19 -3.43 3.29 -9.56
CA PHE A 19 -2.89 4.02 -8.43
C PHE A 19 -3.43 5.44 -8.51
N GLN A 20 -4.14 5.89 -7.48
CA GLN A 20 -4.77 7.20 -7.45
C GLN A 20 -4.43 7.94 -6.18
N LEU A 21 -4.15 9.23 -6.31
CA LEU A 21 -3.94 10.10 -5.17
C LEU A 21 -5.06 11.14 -5.14
N ASN A 22 -5.94 11.05 -4.15
CA ASN A 22 -7.06 11.94 -3.96
C ASN A 22 -6.86 12.72 -2.66
N GLY A 23 -6.35 13.96 -2.78
CA GLY A 23 -6.03 14.75 -1.59
C GLY A 23 -4.95 14.07 -0.77
N SER A 24 -5.26 13.69 0.46
CA SER A 24 -4.34 13.00 1.36
C SER A 24 -4.55 11.49 1.41
N VAL A 25 -5.37 10.93 0.52
CA VAL A 25 -5.62 9.49 0.47
C VAL A 25 -5.03 8.90 -0.79
N LEU A 26 -4.16 7.92 -0.61
CA LEU A 26 -3.58 7.13 -1.68
C LEU A 26 -4.41 5.87 -1.84
N LEU A 27 -4.97 5.65 -3.03
CA LEU A 27 -5.73 4.45 -3.35
C LEU A 27 -4.92 3.56 -4.29
N ILE A 28 -4.76 2.31 -3.91
CA ILE A 28 -4.15 1.30 -4.77
C ILE A 28 -5.22 0.25 -5.04
N ASN A 29 -5.63 0.13 -6.31
CA ASN A 29 -6.58 -0.88 -6.72
C ASN A 29 -5.84 -2.05 -7.34
N PHE A 30 -6.25 -3.26 -6.98
CA PHE A 30 -5.64 -4.49 -7.48
C PHE A 30 -6.53 -5.14 -8.53
N VAL A 31 -5.92 -5.93 -9.38
CA VAL A 31 -6.60 -6.57 -10.52
C VAL A 31 -7.74 -7.48 -10.06
N ASP A 32 -7.61 -8.09 -8.87
CA ASP A 32 -8.63 -9.01 -8.34
C ASP A 32 -9.82 -8.32 -7.70
N GLY A 33 -9.87 -6.98 -7.71
CA GLY A 33 -10.96 -6.21 -7.12
C GLY A 33 -10.71 -5.76 -5.68
N SER A 34 -9.60 -6.17 -5.06
CA SER A 34 -9.21 -5.67 -3.75
C SER A 34 -8.63 -4.26 -3.86
N MET A 35 -8.59 -3.54 -2.75
CA MET A 35 -8.03 -2.19 -2.72
C MET A 35 -7.40 -1.87 -1.38
N MET A 36 -6.40 -1.00 -1.42
CA MET A 36 -5.77 -0.45 -0.23
C MET A 36 -5.88 1.07 -0.24
N ALA A 37 -6.31 1.64 0.88
CA ALA A 37 -6.33 3.09 1.09
C ALA A 37 -5.32 3.46 2.16
N VAL A 38 -4.46 4.42 1.86
CA VAL A 38 -3.44 4.90 2.79
C VAL A 38 -3.60 6.39 2.95
N THR A 39 -3.79 6.86 4.19
CA THR A 39 -3.82 8.28 4.49
C THR A 39 -2.39 8.78 4.63
N ILE A 40 -1.97 9.64 3.72
CA ILE A 40 -0.58 10.09 3.64
C ILE A 40 -0.44 11.59 3.86
N ALA A 41 0.69 11.97 4.43
CA ALA A 41 1.11 13.38 4.49
C ALA A 41 1.88 13.74 3.22
N LYS A 42 2.64 12.79 2.66
CA LYS A 42 3.52 13.05 1.52
C LYS A 42 3.84 11.75 0.79
N CYS A 43 3.88 11.82 -0.53
CA CYS A 43 4.39 10.75 -1.38
C CYS A 43 5.80 11.15 -1.86
N ASN A 44 6.79 10.37 -1.49
CA ASN A 44 8.22 10.73 -1.67
C ASN A 44 8.83 10.12 -2.93
N SER A 45 8.06 9.34 -3.67
CA SER A 45 8.56 8.69 -4.89
C SER A 45 7.48 8.68 -5.97
N PRO A 46 7.85 8.39 -7.24
CA PRO A 46 6.86 8.22 -8.29
C PRO A 46 5.85 7.12 -7.96
N PRO A 47 4.62 7.20 -8.48
CA PRO A 47 3.62 6.15 -8.25
C PRO A 47 4.04 4.82 -8.87
N LEU A 48 3.52 3.73 -8.31
CA LEU A 48 3.70 2.40 -8.86
C LEU A 48 2.98 2.31 -10.20
N GLN A 49 3.56 1.52 -11.11
CA GLN A 49 2.99 1.32 -12.43
C GLN A 49 1.95 0.22 -12.42
N GLU A 50 1.03 0.29 -13.38
CA GLU A 50 0.09 -0.79 -13.64
C GLU A 50 0.85 -2.08 -13.89
N GLY A 51 0.38 -3.16 -13.28
CA GLY A 51 1.01 -4.47 -13.36
C GLY A 51 2.07 -4.72 -12.31
N ALA A 52 2.40 -3.74 -11.48
CA ALA A 52 3.36 -3.94 -10.40
C ALA A 52 2.85 -4.97 -9.40
N ARG A 53 3.76 -5.80 -8.90
CA ARG A 53 3.45 -6.81 -7.90
C ARG A 53 4.24 -6.49 -6.64
N ILE A 54 3.53 -6.18 -5.56
CA ILE A 54 4.17 -5.81 -4.30
C ILE A 54 4.68 -7.07 -3.62
N ARG A 55 5.98 -7.09 -3.30
CA ARG A 55 6.64 -8.21 -2.64
C ARG A 55 6.59 -8.09 -1.12
N GLN A 56 6.87 -6.90 -0.60
CA GLN A 56 6.81 -6.65 0.83
C GLN A 56 6.57 -5.16 1.13
N ILE A 57 6.05 -4.91 2.32
CA ILE A 57 5.89 -3.57 2.87
C ILE A 57 6.67 -3.49 4.15
N SER A 58 7.54 -2.49 4.25
CA SER A 58 8.26 -2.16 5.47
C SER A 58 7.72 -0.88 6.05
N GLU A 59 7.76 -0.73 7.36
CA GLU A 59 7.29 0.47 8.02
C GLU A 59 8.24 0.93 9.11
N ASP A 60 8.26 2.22 9.30
CA ASP A 60 8.83 2.95 10.41
C ASP A 60 7.67 3.76 11.01
N GLN A 61 7.90 4.56 12.04
CA GLN A 61 6.83 5.29 12.72
C GLN A 61 5.94 6.09 11.77
N THR A 62 6.54 6.78 10.81
CA THR A 62 5.80 7.67 9.90
C THR A 62 5.97 7.32 8.44
N LYS A 63 6.67 6.24 8.11
CA LYS A 63 6.96 5.89 6.71
C LYS A 63 6.51 4.49 6.38
N LEU A 64 6.00 4.35 5.16
CA LEU A 64 5.75 3.05 4.55
C LEU A 64 6.59 2.95 3.28
N LEU A 65 7.28 1.83 3.13
CA LEU A 65 8.05 1.51 1.94
C LEU A 65 7.48 0.25 1.30
N PHE A 66 6.97 0.40 0.09
CA PHE A 66 6.46 -0.71 -0.71
C PHE A 66 7.56 -1.14 -1.66
N GLU A 67 7.94 -2.40 -1.62
CA GLU A 67 8.94 -2.97 -2.51
C GLU A 67 8.26 -3.95 -3.46
N CYS A 68 8.49 -3.77 -4.76
CA CYS A 68 7.90 -4.60 -5.81
C CYS A 68 8.89 -5.65 -6.29
N GLU A 69 8.39 -6.69 -6.97
CA GLU A 69 9.23 -7.77 -7.49
C GLU A 69 10.24 -7.30 -8.54
N ASP A 70 9.93 -6.23 -9.27
CA ASP A 70 10.83 -5.64 -10.26
C ASP A 70 11.84 -4.66 -9.65
N HIS A 71 11.94 -4.62 -8.32
CA HIS A 71 12.79 -3.72 -7.53
C HIS A 71 12.33 -2.26 -7.52
N SER A 72 11.21 -1.92 -8.12
CA SER A 72 10.63 -0.59 -7.95
C SER A 72 10.12 -0.43 -6.51
N THR A 73 10.12 0.81 -6.02
CA THR A 73 9.71 1.11 -4.65
C THR A 73 8.75 2.29 -4.63
N LEU A 74 7.88 2.29 -3.62
CA LEU A 74 7.00 3.42 -3.32
C LEU A 74 7.24 3.81 -1.87
N ASP A 75 7.68 5.04 -1.64
CA ASP A 75 7.97 5.60 -0.32
C ASP A 75 6.92 6.66 0.00
N VAL A 76 6.16 6.47 1.05
CA VAL A 76 5.15 7.44 1.50
C VAL A 76 5.33 7.73 2.99
N THR A 77 4.98 8.97 3.37
CA THR A 77 4.91 9.38 4.77
C THR A 77 3.44 9.36 5.19
N ILE A 78 3.12 8.59 6.22
CA ILE A 78 1.76 8.46 6.73
C ILE A 78 1.46 9.52 7.79
N VAL A 79 0.18 9.84 7.95
CA VAL A 79 -0.26 10.89 8.88
C VAL A 79 -0.26 10.39 10.32
N ASP A 80 -0.84 9.21 10.54
CA ASP A 80 -1.08 8.70 11.90
C ASP A 80 -0.67 7.23 11.96
N PRO A 81 0.50 6.92 12.54
CA PRO A 81 0.97 5.55 12.65
C PRO A 81 -0.06 4.66 13.36
N GLY A 82 -0.33 3.50 12.79
CA GLY A 82 -1.30 2.57 13.33
C GLY A 82 -2.75 2.85 12.95
N ASN A 83 -3.02 3.95 12.23
CA ASN A 83 -4.38 4.34 11.84
C ASN A 83 -4.43 5.00 10.46
N SER A 84 -3.60 4.55 9.55
CA SER A 84 -3.50 5.17 8.22
C SER A 84 -3.78 4.21 7.07
N VAL A 85 -3.81 2.92 7.32
CA VAL A 85 -3.91 1.91 6.25
C VAL A 85 -5.16 1.07 6.43
N ILE A 86 -5.95 0.97 5.36
CA ILE A 86 -7.10 0.05 5.29
C ILE A 86 -6.93 -0.78 4.02
N PHE A 87 -6.94 -2.10 4.15
CA PHE A 87 -6.95 -3.00 3.03
C PHE A 87 -8.25 -3.80 3.02
N ARG A 88 -8.96 -3.78 1.88
CA ARG A 88 -10.24 -4.46 1.70
C ARG A 88 -10.14 -5.46 0.56
N ASP A 89 -10.79 -6.63 0.74
CA ASP A 89 -10.85 -7.63 -0.30
C ASP A 89 -11.87 -7.25 -1.39
N LYS A 90 -12.02 -8.11 -2.39
CA LYS A 90 -12.94 -7.88 -3.51
C LYS A 90 -14.40 -7.79 -3.07
N ASN A 91 -14.74 -8.28 -1.89
CA ASN A 91 -16.09 -8.23 -1.31
C ASN A 91 -16.25 -7.04 -0.36
N ASN A 92 -15.30 -6.12 -0.36
CA ASN A 92 -15.28 -4.92 0.49
C ASN A 92 -15.17 -5.24 1.98
N GLN A 93 -14.67 -6.40 2.33
CA GLN A 93 -14.39 -6.78 3.72
C GLN A 93 -12.98 -6.32 4.13
N VAL A 94 -12.87 -5.80 5.34
CA VAL A 94 -11.57 -5.32 5.85
C VAL A 94 -10.68 -6.52 6.17
N GLU A 95 -9.53 -6.58 5.50
CA GLU A 95 -8.50 -7.60 5.72
C GLU A 95 -7.38 -7.11 6.63
N TYR A 96 -7.17 -5.79 6.68
CA TYR A 96 -6.11 -5.17 7.46
C TYR A 96 -6.48 -3.75 7.84
N LEU A 97 -6.24 -3.41 9.08
CA LEU A 97 -6.32 -2.05 9.62
C LEU A 97 -5.02 -1.73 10.34
N GLY A 98 -4.40 -0.63 9.97
CA GLY A 98 -3.15 -0.24 10.61
C GLY A 98 -2.62 1.15 10.28
#